data_3f5fcbcd9899e49e95893b569424df46
#
_entry.id   3f5fcbcd9899e49e95893b569424df46
#
_cell.length_a   1.000
_cell.length_b   1.000
_cell.length_c   1.000
_cell.angle_alpha   90.00
_cell.angle_beta   90.00
_cell.angle_gamma   90.00
#
_symmetry.space_group_name_H-M   'P 1'
#
loop_
_entity.id
_entity.type
_entity.pdbx_description
1 polymer ?
#
loop_
_entity_poly.entity_id
_entity_poly.type
_entity_poly.pdbx_seq_one_letter_code
_entity_poly.pdbx_strand_id
1 'polypeptide(L)'
;MLIPGCAVRLPSIPFIPSIPRLPKIFDRIPFIPDRWISGYVIDTTIYEPPKLLDSIPPFLWLTYPENNDTLTKLHPVAGLAVDDGGIDSVILHLDSFLVKKQVTAGFYDFTLNTTHFADTNEHRIFVTAFDTIGNTASSDTVVVYFDQSRGYPPLVEITTIEYDSLLMQVNWQQSHISDFSHYLLSAVDSIGGDTIDIVEVTTIDTPLVNINEYNPANPRWYWVTVVDTFGFTAAGQLTKVLDAPPIPSKFLYIKHENQSFHMIWTRNREKDFAQYVLYGSSNDDTTGITELLVSNDVNDTTFIDENISWGAHRIYTLVTRD
;
A
#
# COMPACT_ATOMS: atom_id res chain seq x y z
N MET A 1 48.78 0.33 11.03
CA MET A 1 48.63 1.24 12.17
C MET A 1 47.51 0.67 13.05
N LEU A 2 47.92 -0.04 14.09
CA LEU A 2 47.00 -0.78 14.99
C LEU A 2 46.52 0.18 16.09
N ILE A 3 45.23 0.28 16.29
CA ILE A 3 44.63 1.04 17.39
C ILE A 3 44.49 0.10 18.59
N PRO A 4 44.97 0.47 19.81
CA PRO A 4 44.92 -0.42 20.97
C PRO A 4 43.50 -0.47 21.56
N GLY A 5 43.11 -1.68 21.98
CA GLY A 5 41.83 -2.00 22.57
C GLY A 5 41.57 -1.29 23.90
N CYS A 6 40.36 -0.80 24.04
CA CYS A 6 39.81 -0.31 25.30
C CYS A 6 39.33 -1.53 26.11
N ALA A 7 40.05 -1.88 27.16
CA ALA A 7 39.61 -2.90 28.11
C ALA A 7 38.55 -2.29 29.05
N VAL A 8 37.32 -2.74 28.93
CA VAL A 8 36.27 -2.45 29.90
C VAL A 8 36.56 -3.22 31.17
N ARG A 9 36.91 -2.53 32.28
CA ARG A 9 36.98 -3.11 33.62
C ARG A 9 35.56 -3.38 34.12
N LEU A 10 35.23 -4.66 34.23
CA LEU A 10 34.04 -5.08 34.98
C LEU A 10 34.22 -4.72 36.46
N PRO A 11 33.18 -4.20 37.15
CA PRO A 11 33.22 -3.96 38.58
C PRO A 11 33.41 -5.29 39.32
N SER A 12 34.32 -5.29 40.29
CA SER A 12 34.60 -6.42 41.15
C SER A 12 33.37 -6.85 41.95
N ILE A 13 32.94 -8.09 41.79
CA ILE A 13 31.92 -8.74 42.61
C ILE A 13 32.34 -8.66 44.08
N PRO A 14 31.46 -8.17 44.99
CA PRO A 14 31.80 -8.15 46.42
C PRO A 14 31.94 -9.58 46.93
N PHE A 15 32.99 -9.77 47.73
CA PHE A 15 33.38 -11.02 48.38
C PHE A 15 32.23 -11.55 49.23
N ILE A 16 31.69 -12.73 48.89
CA ILE A 16 30.74 -13.46 49.73
C ILE A 16 31.50 -14.01 50.91
N PRO A 17 31.18 -13.64 52.19
CA PRO A 17 31.86 -14.22 53.36
C PRO A 17 31.58 -15.72 53.41
N SER A 18 32.66 -16.50 53.58
CA SER A 18 32.60 -17.94 53.72
C SER A 18 31.66 -18.35 54.88
N ILE A 19 30.67 -19.18 54.55
CA ILE A 19 29.78 -19.82 55.54
C ILE A 19 30.63 -20.54 56.61
N PRO A 20 30.39 -20.29 57.91
CA PRO A 20 31.08 -20.97 58.97
C PRO A 20 30.83 -22.49 58.88
N ARG A 21 31.86 -23.29 58.85
CA ARG A 21 31.73 -24.76 58.95
C ARG A 21 30.94 -25.11 60.19
N LEU A 22 29.83 -25.78 60.04
CA LEU A 22 29.09 -26.39 61.12
C LEU A 22 30.03 -27.37 61.89
N PRO A 23 30.04 -27.35 63.24
CA PRO A 23 30.83 -28.27 64.02
C PRO A 23 30.38 -29.71 63.78
N LYS A 24 31.37 -30.62 63.61
CA LYS A 24 31.15 -32.07 63.54
C LYS A 24 30.61 -32.57 64.88
N ILE A 25 29.29 -32.71 65.04
CA ILE A 25 28.60 -33.24 66.24
C ILE A 25 28.36 -34.75 66.14
N PHE A 26 29.07 -35.49 65.32
CA PHE A 26 28.78 -36.91 65.12
C PHE A 26 29.92 -37.90 65.61
N ASP A 27 30.83 -37.52 66.50
CA ASP A 27 31.88 -38.45 66.93
C ASP A 27 31.60 -39.13 68.27
N ARG A 28 30.45 -39.13 68.88
CA ARG A 28 30.08 -39.92 70.02
C ARG A 28 28.62 -40.26 70.11
N ILE A 29 28.19 -41.30 69.36
CA ILE A 29 26.95 -41.99 69.68
C ILE A 29 27.38 -43.22 70.48
N PRO A 30 26.98 -43.40 71.78
CA PRO A 30 27.27 -44.64 72.51
C PRO A 30 26.52 -45.79 71.88
N PHE A 31 27.16 -46.93 71.77
CA PHE A 31 26.60 -48.17 71.27
C PHE A 31 25.32 -48.49 72.04
N ILE A 32 24.16 -48.47 71.32
CA ILE A 32 22.85 -48.87 71.85
C ILE A 32 22.63 -50.31 71.42
N PRO A 33 22.47 -51.25 72.41
CA PRO A 33 22.20 -52.64 72.09
C PRO A 33 20.95 -52.86 71.31
N ASP A 34 20.92 -53.77 70.34
CA ASP A 34 19.87 -54.06 69.36
C ASP A 34 18.50 -54.49 69.94
N ARG A 35 18.26 -54.38 71.24
CA ARG A 35 17.04 -54.87 71.93
C ARG A 35 16.02 -53.84 72.22
N TRP A 36 16.17 -52.57 71.83
CA TRP A 36 15.28 -51.51 72.18
C TRP A 36 14.75 -50.67 71.01
N ILE A 37 14.86 -51.14 69.73
CA ILE A 37 14.34 -50.45 68.55
C ILE A 37 13.09 -51.15 68.10
N SER A 38 11.99 -51.03 68.84
CA SER A 38 10.65 -51.24 68.32
C SER A 38 9.82 -49.98 68.63
N GLY A 39 9.69 -49.10 67.64
CA GLY A 39 8.70 -48.05 67.72
C GLY A 39 9.19 -46.60 67.42
N TYR A 40 10.38 -46.41 66.95
CA TYR A 40 10.71 -45.08 66.42
C TYR A 40 10.34 -45.01 64.92
N VAL A 41 9.25 -44.30 64.62
CA VAL A 41 9.01 -43.82 63.26
C VAL A 41 10.01 -42.65 63.07
N ILE A 42 11.02 -42.88 62.25
CA ILE A 42 11.81 -41.76 61.74
C ILE A 42 10.91 -40.95 60.81
N ASP A 43 10.44 -39.81 61.31
CA ASP A 43 9.75 -38.82 60.45
C ASP A 43 10.80 -38.28 59.47
N THR A 44 10.78 -38.82 58.26
CA THR A 44 11.59 -38.36 57.13
C THR A 44 10.93 -37.24 56.39
N THR A 45 10.05 -36.48 57.03
CA THR A 45 9.57 -35.24 56.43
C THR A 45 10.78 -34.35 56.17
N ILE A 46 11.17 -34.32 54.94
CA ILE A 46 12.18 -33.38 54.47
C ILE A 46 11.56 -31.97 54.73
N TYR A 47 12.12 -31.26 55.72
CA TYR A 47 11.76 -29.87 55.91
C TYR A 47 12.28 -29.11 54.70
N GLU A 48 11.43 -28.89 53.71
CA GLU A 48 11.73 -27.91 52.68
C GLU A 48 11.68 -26.53 53.36
N PRO A 49 12.82 -25.81 53.37
CA PRO A 49 12.76 -24.44 53.87
C PRO A 49 11.69 -23.67 53.13
N PRO A 50 10.95 -22.79 53.79
CA PRO A 50 9.91 -22.00 53.13
C PRO A 50 10.56 -21.33 51.93
N LYS A 51 10.02 -21.60 50.75
CA LYS A 51 10.42 -20.95 49.51
C LYS A 51 10.22 -19.46 49.75
N LEU A 52 11.31 -18.70 49.82
CA LEU A 52 11.19 -17.24 49.91
C LEU A 52 10.47 -16.82 48.64
N LEU A 53 9.25 -16.28 48.83
CA LEU A 53 8.52 -15.67 47.74
C LEU A 53 9.35 -14.47 47.26
N ASP A 54 9.64 -14.44 46.00
CA ASP A 54 10.27 -13.29 45.38
C ASP A 54 9.37 -12.05 45.60
N SER A 55 9.94 -10.95 46.01
CA SER A 55 9.25 -9.68 46.25
C SER A 55 9.93 -8.53 45.49
N ILE A 56 10.81 -8.86 44.58
CA ILE A 56 11.56 -7.90 43.79
C ILE A 56 10.77 -7.69 42.49
N PRO A 57 10.33 -6.45 42.18
CA PRO A 57 9.69 -6.16 40.91
C PRO A 57 10.63 -6.35 39.70
N PRO A 58 10.11 -6.67 38.52
CA PRO A 58 10.91 -6.74 37.31
C PRO A 58 11.71 -5.47 37.04
N PHE A 59 12.91 -5.62 36.51
CA PHE A 59 13.62 -4.51 35.90
C PHE A 59 13.04 -4.26 34.52
N LEU A 60 12.63 -3.01 34.23
CA LEU A 60 11.95 -2.63 33.01
C LEU A 60 12.54 -1.34 32.45
N TRP A 61 12.87 -1.37 31.15
CA TRP A 61 13.36 -0.20 30.42
C TRP A 61 12.65 -0.10 29.09
N LEU A 62 12.09 1.07 28.79
CA LEU A 62 11.58 1.45 27.48
C LEU A 62 12.71 2.16 26.71
N THR A 63 13.15 1.56 25.59
CA THR A 63 14.26 2.07 24.76
C THR A 63 13.75 2.94 23.62
N TYR A 64 12.61 2.57 23.04
CA TYR A 64 12.00 3.25 21.89
C TYR A 64 10.47 3.19 22.00
N PRO A 65 9.73 4.26 21.67
CA PRO A 65 10.20 5.56 21.17
C PRO A 65 10.88 6.42 22.25
N GLU A 66 11.59 7.46 21.79
CA GLU A 66 12.16 8.49 22.68
C GLU A 66 11.12 9.59 22.96
N ASN A 67 11.38 10.38 23.99
CA ASN A 67 10.49 11.48 24.35
C ASN A 67 10.49 12.56 23.25
N ASN A 68 9.30 13.01 22.83
CA ASN A 68 9.00 13.95 21.74
C ASN A 68 9.20 13.39 20.33
N ASP A 69 9.29 12.08 20.17
CA ASP A 69 9.27 11.47 18.85
C ASP A 69 7.93 11.72 18.13
N THR A 70 8.00 11.87 16.81
CA THR A 70 6.84 11.92 15.93
C THR A 70 6.68 10.59 15.20
N LEU A 71 5.58 9.91 15.46
CA LEU A 71 5.29 8.58 14.94
C LEU A 71 4.20 8.65 13.86
N THR A 72 4.31 7.77 12.85
CA THR A 72 3.30 7.62 11.80
C THR A 72 3.13 6.16 11.41
N LYS A 73 1.96 5.75 10.98
CA LYS A 73 1.63 4.37 10.58
C LYS A 73 2.00 3.33 11.63
N LEU A 74 2.89 2.40 11.30
CA LEU A 74 3.36 1.34 12.22
C LEU A 74 4.72 1.71 12.78
N HIS A 75 4.78 1.77 14.12
CA HIS A 75 6.04 2.04 14.83
C HIS A 75 6.36 0.96 15.84
N PRO A 76 7.64 0.57 15.97
CA PRO A 76 8.06 -0.30 17.04
C PRO A 76 7.99 0.43 18.40
N VAL A 77 7.63 -0.31 19.45
CA VAL A 77 7.79 0.12 20.85
C VAL A 77 8.57 -0.98 21.52
N ALA A 78 9.83 -0.72 21.81
CA ALA A 78 10.79 -1.73 22.18
C ALA A 78 11.55 -1.41 23.47
N GLY A 79 11.99 -2.45 24.18
CA GLY A 79 12.76 -2.30 25.40
C GLY A 79 13.19 -3.63 26.00
N LEU A 80 13.51 -3.59 27.28
CA LEU A 80 14.02 -4.74 28.02
C LEU A 80 13.17 -4.95 29.29
N ALA A 81 12.76 -6.20 29.53
CA ALA A 81 12.12 -6.62 30.77
C ALA A 81 12.81 -7.88 31.28
N VAL A 82 13.42 -7.83 32.47
CA VAL A 82 14.13 -8.96 33.08
C VAL A 82 13.80 -9.09 34.56
N ASP A 83 13.74 -10.33 35.01
CA ASP A 83 13.52 -10.70 36.41
C ASP A 83 14.14 -12.06 36.72
N ASP A 84 14.66 -12.24 37.94
CA ASP A 84 15.27 -13.49 38.37
C ASP A 84 14.25 -14.64 38.49
N GLY A 85 12.99 -14.32 38.83
CA GLY A 85 11.85 -15.24 38.89
C GLY A 85 11.17 -15.45 37.53
N GLY A 86 11.59 -14.70 36.51
CA GLY A 86 11.06 -14.71 35.16
C GLY A 86 9.89 -13.73 34.94
N ILE A 87 9.73 -13.33 33.70
CA ILE A 87 8.65 -12.42 33.26
C ILE A 87 7.41 -13.22 32.83
N ASP A 88 6.26 -12.92 33.41
CA ASP A 88 4.96 -13.42 32.94
C ASP A 88 4.47 -12.66 31.72
N SER A 89 4.49 -11.35 31.79
CA SER A 89 4.00 -10.53 30.69
C SER A 89 4.49 -9.10 30.72
N VAL A 90 4.50 -8.50 29.53
CA VAL A 90 4.76 -7.08 29.29
C VAL A 90 3.54 -6.48 28.60
N ILE A 91 3.07 -5.34 29.08
CA ILE A 91 1.87 -4.67 28.56
C ILE A 91 2.23 -3.27 28.10
N LEU A 92 1.89 -2.98 26.85
CA LEU A 92 2.00 -1.65 26.26
C LEU A 92 0.73 -0.84 26.57
N HIS A 93 0.93 0.36 27.09
CA HIS A 93 -0.11 1.35 27.32
C HIS A 93 0.09 2.57 26.43
N LEU A 94 -1.01 3.07 25.87
CA LEU A 94 -1.09 4.34 25.17
C LEU A 94 -2.17 5.17 25.86
N ASP A 95 -1.78 6.33 26.39
CA ASP A 95 -2.62 7.18 27.25
C ASP A 95 -3.18 6.37 28.43
N SER A 96 -4.49 6.18 28.48
CA SER A 96 -5.17 5.38 29.51
C SER A 96 -5.58 3.99 29.03
N PHE A 97 -5.20 3.59 27.83
CA PHE A 97 -5.65 2.35 27.20
C PHE A 97 -4.56 1.30 27.17
N LEU A 98 -4.92 0.05 27.45
CA LEU A 98 -4.11 -1.11 27.17
C LEU A 98 -4.15 -1.38 25.66
N VAL A 99 -2.99 -1.32 25.01
CA VAL A 99 -2.89 -1.52 23.54
C VAL A 99 -2.56 -2.97 23.21
N LYS A 100 -1.56 -3.56 23.89
CA LYS A 100 -1.06 -4.89 23.57
C LYS A 100 -0.42 -5.56 24.78
N LYS A 101 -0.54 -6.90 24.85
CA LYS A 101 0.13 -7.74 25.84
C LYS A 101 1.05 -8.75 25.11
N GLN A 102 2.26 -8.96 25.62
CA GLN A 102 3.20 -9.96 25.14
C GLN A 102 3.73 -10.77 26.31
N VAL A 103 3.86 -12.10 26.12
CA VAL A 103 4.55 -13.00 27.05
C VAL A 103 5.97 -13.19 26.54
N THR A 104 6.94 -12.55 27.20
CA THR A 104 8.34 -12.59 26.79
C THR A 104 9.24 -12.28 27.96
N ALA A 105 10.44 -12.83 27.95
CA ALA A 105 11.52 -12.45 28.84
C ALA A 105 12.69 -11.87 28.02
N GLY A 106 13.30 -10.82 28.52
CA GLY A 106 14.37 -10.12 27.83
C GLY A 106 13.84 -8.96 26.97
N PHE A 107 14.24 -8.93 25.70
CA PHE A 107 13.80 -7.87 24.80
C PHE A 107 12.33 -8.06 24.41
N TYR A 108 11.55 -6.97 24.48
CA TYR A 108 10.21 -6.92 23.95
C TYR A 108 10.13 -5.96 22.76
N ASP A 109 9.25 -6.27 21.82
CA ASP A 109 9.01 -5.48 20.61
C ASP A 109 7.52 -5.51 20.26
N PHE A 110 6.86 -4.38 20.44
CA PHE A 110 5.47 -4.19 20.05
C PHE A 110 5.43 -3.38 18.77
N THR A 111 4.49 -3.69 17.89
CA THR A 111 4.13 -2.84 16.77
C THR A 111 2.90 -2.01 17.15
N LEU A 112 3.08 -0.70 17.28
CA LEU A 112 1.99 0.26 17.52
C LEU A 112 1.47 0.76 16.16
N ASN A 113 0.16 0.61 15.94
CA ASN A 113 -0.51 1.24 14.80
C ASN A 113 -1.07 2.58 15.22
N THR A 114 -0.51 3.67 14.72
CA THR A 114 -0.91 5.04 15.06
C THR A 114 -2.11 5.53 14.25
N THR A 115 -2.50 4.85 13.15
CA THR A 115 -3.52 5.34 12.21
C THR A 115 -4.93 5.45 12.80
N HIS A 116 -5.17 4.81 13.94
CA HIS A 116 -6.47 4.85 14.63
C HIS A 116 -6.58 5.97 15.68
N PHE A 117 -5.55 6.78 15.82
CA PHE A 117 -5.48 7.84 16.84
C PHE A 117 -5.48 9.23 16.19
N ALA A 118 -5.81 10.23 16.99
CA ALA A 118 -5.86 11.60 16.52
C ALA A 118 -4.46 12.08 16.06
N ASP A 119 -4.44 12.78 14.93
CA ASP A 119 -3.23 13.31 14.31
C ASP A 119 -2.69 14.53 15.09
N THR A 120 -1.37 14.67 15.15
CA THR A 120 -0.64 15.79 15.78
C THR A 120 -0.90 16.02 17.29
N ASN A 121 -1.67 15.15 17.93
CA ASN A 121 -1.91 15.24 19.37
C ASN A 121 -0.75 14.62 20.19
N GLU A 122 -0.60 15.13 21.42
CA GLU A 122 0.30 14.55 22.42
C GLU A 122 -0.29 13.23 22.94
N HIS A 123 0.50 12.17 22.86
CA HIS A 123 0.17 10.85 23.38
C HIS A 123 1.23 10.40 24.37
N ARG A 124 0.85 9.56 25.32
CA ARG A 124 1.72 9.05 26.37
C ARG A 124 1.87 7.54 26.28
N ILE A 125 3.10 7.08 26.12
CA ILE A 125 3.45 5.67 26.01
C ILE A 125 4.22 5.27 27.26
N PHE A 126 3.79 4.17 27.88
CA PHE A 126 4.55 3.48 28.93
C PHE A 126 4.29 1.98 28.85
N VAL A 127 5.15 1.21 29.50
CA VAL A 127 5.08 -0.25 29.51
C VAL A 127 5.03 -0.72 30.95
N THR A 128 4.24 -1.74 31.24
CA THR A 128 4.18 -2.41 32.55
C THR A 128 4.61 -3.87 32.40
N ALA A 129 5.55 -4.33 33.19
CA ALA A 129 5.94 -5.74 33.27
C ALA A 129 5.41 -6.40 34.53
N PHE A 130 5.08 -7.68 34.42
CA PHE A 130 4.67 -8.57 35.51
C PHE A 130 5.63 -9.73 35.55
N ASP A 131 6.11 -10.10 36.75
CA ASP A 131 6.82 -11.34 36.97
C ASP A 131 5.85 -12.53 37.13
N THR A 132 6.42 -13.74 37.26
CA THR A 132 5.65 -15.00 37.39
C THR A 132 4.85 -15.12 38.70
N ILE A 133 5.12 -14.28 39.68
CA ILE A 133 4.44 -14.27 41.03
C ILE A 133 3.61 -13.02 41.27
N GLY A 134 3.56 -12.08 40.32
CA GLY A 134 2.65 -10.96 40.33
C GLY A 134 3.25 -9.63 40.81
N ASN A 135 4.56 -9.52 41.04
CA ASN A 135 5.20 -8.22 41.24
C ASN A 135 5.21 -7.45 39.90
N THR A 136 5.14 -6.13 39.98
CA THR A 136 4.98 -5.27 38.81
C THR A 136 5.95 -4.11 38.80
N ALA A 137 6.39 -3.72 37.61
CA ALA A 137 7.11 -2.48 37.37
C ALA A 137 6.56 -1.76 36.15
N SER A 138 6.64 -0.44 36.16
CA SER A 138 6.28 0.40 35.00
C SER A 138 7.50 1.19 34.56
N SER A 139 7.64 1.39 33.24
CA SER A 139 8.66 2.26 32.68
C SER A 139 8.37 3.73 32.96
N ASP A 140 9.34 4.60 32.74
CA ASP A 140 9.04 6.02 32.56
C ASP A 140 8.05 6.22 31.41
N THR A 141 7.24 7.26 31.52
CA THR A 141 6.31 7.64 30.45
C THR A 141 7.02 8.53 29.46
N VAL A 142 6.96 8.17 28.18
CA VAL A 142 7.41 9.00 27.05
C VAL A 142 6.23 9.70 26.40
N VAL A 143 6.42 10.96 26.07
CA VAL A 143 5.46 11.75 25.29
C VAL A 143 5.85 11.65 23.82
N VAL A 144 4.89 11.33 22.97
CA VAL A 144 5.05 11.22 21.52
C VAL A 144 3.95 11.98 20.80
N TYR A 145 4.17 12.31 19.55
CA TYR A 145 3.18 12.97 18.68
C TYR A 145 2.88 12.05 17.49
N PHE A 146 1.61 11.99 17.07
CA PHE A 146 1.24 11.28 15.85
C PHE A 146 1.05 12.29 14.73
N ASP A 147 1.67 12.03 13.57
CA ASP A 147 1.59 12.88 12.38
C ASP A 147 1.39 12.01 11.14
N GLN A 148 0.14 11.78 10.77
CA GLN A 148 -0.23 10.96 9.64
C GLN A 148 0.05 11.65 8.30
N SER A 149 0.26 12.98 8.28
CA SER A 149 0.57 13.71 7.05
C SER A 149 1.85 13.21 6.36
N ARG A 150 2.78 12.67 7.14
CA ARG A 150 4.00 12.02 6.63
C ARG A 150 3.78 10.60 6.11
N GLY A 151 2.61 10.05 6.37
CA GLY A 151 2.23 8.70 5.96
C GLY A 151 1.61 8.62 4.58
N TYR A 152 1.19 9.73 3.98
CA TYR A 152 0.56 9.73 2.67
C TYR A 152 1.52 9.24 1.58
N PRO A 153 1.05 8.42 0.64
CA PRO A 153 1.86 8.00 -0.50
C PRO A 153 2.21 9.21 -1.38
N PRO A 154 3.35 9.21 -2.06
CA PRO A 154 3.60 10.16 -3.14
C PRO A 154 2.54 10.01 -4.23
N LEU A 155 2.05 11.13 -4.75
CA LEU A 155 1.15 11.12 -5.90
C LEU A 155 1.89 10.59 -7.15
N VAL A 156 1.12 10.04 -8.10
CA VAL A 156 1.60 9.68 -9.44
C VAL A 156 0.80 10.45 -10.48
N GLU A 157 1.47 10.83 -11.57
CA GLU A 157 0.84 11.59 -12.65
C GLU A 157 0.59 10.68 -13.87
N ILE A 158 -0.50 10.93 -14.58
CA ILE A 158 -0.74 10.33 -15.89
C ILE A 158 0.34 10.84 -16.84
N THR A 159 1.05 9.93 -17.50
CA THR A 159 2.12 10.25 -18.44
C THR A 159 1.62 10.35 -19.87
N THR A 160 0.72 9.46 -20.27
CA THR A 160 0.08 9.48 -21.58
C THR A 160 -1.34 8.94 -21.52
N ILE A 161 -2.22 9.48 -22.37
CA ILE A 161 -3.48 8.89 -22.72
C ILE A 161 -3.50 8.77 -24.24
N GLU A 162 -3.58 7.54 -24.73
CA GLU A 162 -3.59 7.23 -26.16
C GLU A 162 -4.94 6.60 -26.53
N TYR A 163 -5.50 7.04 -27.63
CA TYR A 163 -6.75 6.51 -28.15
C TYR A 163 -6.58 6.10 -29.61
N ASP A 164 -6.92 4.88 -29.95
CA ASP A 164 -6.78 4.29 -31.29
C ASP A 164 -8.12 3.91 -31.92
N SER A 165 -9.15 4.73 -31.75
CA SER A 165 -10.51 4.52 -32.27
C SER A 165 -11.32 3.35 -31.63
N LEU A 166 -10.67 2.43 -30.95
CA LEU A 166 -11.33 1.28 -30.31
C LEU A 166 -11.00 1.17 -28.83
N LEU A 167 -9.80 1.58 -28.45
CA LEU A 167 -9.19 1.36 -27.16
C LEU A 167 -8.52 2.64 -26.69
N MET A 168 -8.81 3.03 -25.46
CA MET A 168 -8.05 4.08 -24.79
C MET A 168 -7.06 3.43 -23.81
N GLN A 169 -5.78 3.71 -23.97
CA GLN A 169 -4.75 3.31 -23.03
C GLN A 169 -4.32 4.49 -22.17
N VAL A 170 -4.37 4.31 -20.86
CA VAL A 170 -3.92 5.30 -19.88
C VAL A 170 -2.68 4.76 -19.22
N ASN A 171 -1.57 5.52 -19.27
CA ASN A 171 -0.32 5.21 -18.62
C ASN A 171 0.00 6.27 -17.57
N TRP A 172 0.60 5.87 -16.46
CA TRP A 172 1.01 6.76 -15.37
C TRP A 172 2.37 6.43 -14.80
N GLN A 173 2.87 7.26 -13.91
CA GLN A 173 4.13 7.03 -13.21
C GLN A 173 3.98 5.86 -12.24
N GLN A 174 4.96 4.96 -12.22
CA GLN A 174 4.99 3.86 -11.25
C GLN A 174 5.23 4.39 -9.84
N SER A 175 4.44 3.92 -8.87
CA SER A 175 4.72 4.13 -7.44
C SER A 175 5.85 3.20 -6.96
N HIS A 176 6.60 3.64 -5.96
CA HIS A 176 7.70 2.86 -5.36
C HIS A 176 7.52 2.66 -3.85
N ILE A 177 6.31 2.86 -3.32
CA ILE A 177 6.04 2.69 -1.90
C ILE A 177 6.00 1.20 -1.53
N SER A 178 6.51 0.86 -0.36
CA SER A 178 6.58 -0.53 0.11
C SER A 178 5.26 -1.08 0.64
N ASP A 179 4.35 -0.20 1.02
CA ASP A 179 3.02 -0.48 1.56
C ASP A 179 1.90 -0.23 0.54
N PHE A 180 2.19 -0.36 -0.73
CA PHE A 180 1.25 -0.21 -1.84
C PHE A 180 0.06 -1.18 -1.71
N SER A 181 -1.16 -0.67 -1.91
CA SER A 181 -2.38 -1.46 -2.03
C SER A 181 -2.83 -1.54 -3.49
N HIS A 182 -3.17 -0.40 -4.09
CA HIS A 182 -3.62 -0.34 -5.47
C HIS A 182 -3.52 1.08 -6.06
N TYR A 183 -3.60 1.16 -7.38
CA TYR A 183 -3.96 2.38 -8.10
C TYR A 183 -5.46 2.37 -8.35
N LEU A 184 -6.10 3.53 -8.22
CA LEU A 184 -7.48 3.75 -8.62
C LEU A 184 -7.50 4.80 -9.75
N LEU A 185 -7.85 4.38 -10.96
CA LEU A 185 -8.11 5.30 -12.06
C LEU A 185 -9.56 5.80 -11.95
N SER A 186 -9.72 7.10 -11.84
CA SER A 186 -11.04 7.75 -11.76
C SER A 186 -11.22 8.78 -12.86
N ALA A 187 -12.46 9.12 -13.14
CA ALA A 187 -12.81 10.12 -14.12
C ALA A 187 -13.95 11.03 -13.64
N VAL A 188 -14.08 12.17 -14.30
CA VAL A 188 -15.19 13.11 -14.13
C VAL A 188 -15.59 13.70 -15.50
N ASP A 189 -16.88 13.86 -15.75
CA ASP A 189 -17.39 14.42 -17.00
C ASP A 189 -17.19 15.96 -17.07
N SER A 190 -17.15 16.61 -15.91
CA SER A 190 -16.90 18.07 -15.80
C SER A 190 -16.21 18.38 -14.48
N ILE A 191 -15.38 19.41 -14.46
CA ILE A 191 -14.70 19.86 -13.23
C ILE A 191 -15.74 20.20 -12.16
N GLY A 192 -15.65 19.52 -11.01
CA GLY A 192 -16.60 19.64 -9.89
C GLY A 192 -17.84 18.74 -10.02
N GLY A 193 -17.92 17.89 -11.03
CA GLY A 193 -18.94 16.85 -11.16
C GLY A 193 -18.66 15.61 -10.27
N ASP A 194 -19.56 14.64 -10.34
CA ASP A 194 -19.45 13.40 -9.60
C ASP A 194 -18.27 12.54 -10.13
N THR A 195 -17.50 11.98 -9.21
CA THR A 195 -16.39 11.08 -9.52
C THR A 195 -16.93 9.71 -9.95
N ILE A 196 -16.34 9.18 -11.02
CA ILE A 196 -16.60 7.84 -11.54
C ILE A 196 -15.33 7.03 -11.41
N ASP A 197 -15.34 6.00 -10.59
CA ASP A 197 -14.23 5.06 -10.48
C ASP A 197 -14.28 4.11 -11.68
N ILE A 198 -13.19 4.09 -12.45
CA ILE A 198 -13.10 3.34 -13.72
C ILE A 198 -12.54 1.94 -13.47
N VAL A 199 -11.38 1.86 -12.80
CA VAL A 199 -10.70 0.59 -12.56
C VAL A 199 -9.71 0.69 -11.40
N GLU A 200 -9.60 -0.40 -10.67
CA GLU A 200 -8.58 -0.61 -9.64
C GLU A 200 -7.48 -1.53 -10.19
N VAL A 201 -6.20 -1.15 -10.01
CA VAL A 201 -5.03 -1.93 -10.44
C VAL A 201 -4.19 -2.27 -9.20
N THR A 202 -4.24 -3.53 -8.79
CA THR A 202 -3.59 -4.01 -7.55
C THR A 202 -2.11 -4.36 -7.71
N THR A 203 -1.58 -4.29 -8.93
CA THR A 203 -0.18 -4.61 -9.24
C THR A 203 0.64 -3.33 -9.39
N ILE A 204 1.61 -3.11 -8.51
CA ILE A 204 2.45 -1.91 -8.50
C ILE A 204 3.27 -1.74 -9.80
N ASP A 205 3.68 -2.86 -10.41
CA ASP A 205 4.51 -2.89 -11.64
C ASP A 205 3.70 -2.74 -12.93
N THR A 206 2.39 -2.51 -12.84
CA THR A 206 1.50 -2.33 -14.00
C THR A 206 0.88 -0.94 -14.00
N PRO A 207 1.65 0.13 -14.29
CA PRO A 207 1.16 1.50 -14.26
C PRO A 207 0.44 1.85 -15.56
N LEU A 208 -0.46 1.00 -16.01
CA LEU A 208 -1.26 1.20 -17.21
C LEU A 208 -2.59 0.45 -17.17
N VAL A 209 -3.57 0.93 -17.95
CA VAL A 209 -4.83 0.23 -18.17
C VAL A 209 -5.38 0.53 -19.57
N ASN A 210 -6.13 -0.44 -20.10
CA ASN A 210 -6.86 -0.31 -21.34
C ASN A 210 -8.35 -0.17 -21.06
N ILE A 211 -8.99 0.87 -21.60
CA ILE A 211 -10.42 1.17 -21.46
C ILE A 211 -11.11 0.95 -22.80
N ASN A 212 -11.99 -0.05 -22.85
CA ASN A 212 -12.68 -0.46 -24.08
C ASN A 212 -13.94 0.36 -24.39
N GLU A 213 -14.42 1.16 -23.43
CA GLU A 213 -15.72 1.86 -23.52
C GLU A 213 -15.56 3.38 -23.57
N TYR A 214 -14.38 3.85 -23.96
CA TYR A 214 -14.17 5.28 -24.15
C TYR A 214 -15.01 5.80 -25.33
N ASN A 215 -15.64 6.96 -25.14
CA ASN A 215 -16.34 7.69 -26.20
C ASN A 215 -15.76 9.10 -26.30
N PRO A 216 -14.98 9.43 -27.33
CA PRO A 216 -14.34 10.74 -27.50
C PRO A 216 -15.34 11.88 -27.67
N ALA A 217 -16.58 11.62 -28.14
CA ALA A 217 -17.65 12.64 -28.19
C ALA A 217 -18.05 13.16 -26.79
N ASN A 218 -17.73 12.41 -25.74
CA ASN A 218 -17.93 12.80 -24.35
C ASN A 218 -16.61 12.79 -23.58
N PRO A 219 -15.71 13.73 -23.83
CA PRO A 219 -14.39 13.75 -23.23
C PRO A 219 -14.45 13.94 -21.72
N ARG A 220 -13.67 13.15 -21.00
CA ARG A 220 -13.60 13.14 -19.55
C ARG A 220 -12.23 13.63 -19.07
N TRP A 221 -12.18 14.02 -17.80
CA TRP A 221 -10.97 14.26 -17.07
C TRP A 221 -10.63 13.02 -16.26
N TYR A 222 -9.37 12.59 -16.31
CA TYR A 222 -8.87 11.40 -15.63
C TYR A 222 -7.78 11.77 -14.65
N TRP A 223 -7.67 11.00 -13.56
CA TRP A 223 -6.54 11.04 -12.64
C TRP A 223 -6.33 9.66 -12.02
N VAL A 224 -5.13 9.43 -11.49
CA VAL A 224 -4.78 8.20 -10.77
C VAL A 224 -4.58 8.54 -9.31
N THR A 225 -5.18 7.76 -8.44
CA THR A 225 -4.99 7.83 -6.99
C THR A 225 -4.17 6.61 -6.56
N VAL A 226 -3.07 6.85 -5.85
CA VAL A 226 -2.32 5.78 -5.15
C VAL A 226 -2.99 5.56 -3.81
N VAL A 227 -3.23 4.31 -3.47
CA VAL A 227 -3.78 3.89 -2.16
C VAL A 227 -2.79 2.94 -1.50
N ASP A 228 -2.48 3.16 -0.23
CA ASP A 228 -1.64 2.28 0.55
C ASP A 228 -2.46 1.26 1.37
N THR A 229 -1.79 0.32 2.03
CA THR A 229 -2.43 -0.73 2.84
C THR A 229 -3.09 -0.20 4.13
N PHE A 230 -2.85 1.06 4.49
CA PHE A 230 -3.48 1.75 5.63
C PHE A 230 -4.69 2.59 5.22
N GLY A 231 -4.94 2.72 3.91
CA GLY A 231 -6.02 3.52 3.36
C GLY A 231 -5.67 5.00 3.14
N PHE A 232 -4.40 5.41 3.31
CA PHE A 232 -3.97 6.75 2.90
C PHE A 232 -3.90 6.84 1.39
N THR A 233 -4.29 7.99 0.85
CA THR A 233 -4.42 8.18 -0.60
C THR A 233 -3.71 9.45 -1.06
N ALA A 234 -3.18 9.42 -2.28
CA ALA A 234 -2.69 10.60 -2.98
C ALA A 234 -3.17 10.59 -4.42
N ALA A 235 -3.89 11.62 -4.82
CA ALA A 235 -4.43 11.78 -6.16
C ALA A 235 -3.53 12.67 -7.02
N GLY A 236 -3.23 12.23 -8.24
CA GLY A 236 -2.57 13.01 -9.27
C GLY A 236 -3.46 14.11 -9.85
N GLN A 237 -2.91 14.86 -10.79
CA GLN A 237 -3.64 15.96 -11.44
C GLN A 237 -4.66 15.45 -12.46
N LEU A 238 -5.74 16.26 -12.63
CA LEU A 238 -6.74 16.01 -13.66
C LEU A 238 -6.13 16.17 -15.06
N THR A 239 -6.21 15.12 -15.86
CA THR A 239 -5.68 15.10 -17.23
C THR A 239 -6.83 14.83 -18.19
N LYS A 240 -7.02 15.71 -19.18
CA LYS A 240 -8.05 15.56 -20.21
C LYS A 240 -7.48 14.80 -21.40
N VAL A 241 -8.25 13.88 -21.94
CA VAL A 241 -7.97 13.29 -23.25
C VAL A 241 -8.18 14.37 -24.31
N LEU A 242 -7.18 14.53 -25.18
CA LEU A 242 -7.34 15.31 -26.40
C LEU A 242 -7.84 14.33 -27.46
N ASP A 243 -8.94 14.69 -28.10
CA ASP A 243 -9.45 13.96 -29.22
C ASP A 243 -8.47 13.99 -30.40
N ALA A 244 -8.35 12.87 -31.12
CA ALA A 244 -7.52 12.76 -32.30
C ALA A 244 -8.39 12.92 -33.56
N PRO A 245 -7.82 13.46 -34.68
CA PRO A 245 -8.57 13.50 -35.92
C PRO A 245 -9.05 12.12 -36.36
N PRO A 246 -10.24 12.01 -36.98
CA PRO A 246 -10.84 10.73 -37.30
C PRO A 246 -9.97 9.92 -38.28
N ILE A 247 -9.99 8.59 -38.11
CA ILE A 247 -9.31 7.68 -39.06
C ILE A 247 -10.00 7.77 -40.42
N PRO A 248 -9.27 8.15 -41.49
CA PRO A 248 -9.87 8.29 -42.80
C PRO A 248 -10.38 6.95 -43.33
N SER A 249 -11.64 6.94 -43.78
CA SER A 249 -12.17 5.82 -44.57
C SER A 249 -11.47 5.76 -45.93
N LYS A 250 -11.18 4.55 -46.40
CA LYS A 250 -10.41 4.32 -47.64
C LYS A 250 -11.31 3.71 -48.70
N PHE A 251 -11.23 4.20 -49.95
CA PHE A 251 -11.87 3.51 -51.07
C PHE A 251 -11.33 2.08 -51.18
N LEU A 252 -12.25 1.13 -51.24
CA LEU A 252 -11.97 -0.25 -51.53
C LEU A 252 -11.86 -0.48 -53.04
N TYR A 253 -12.79 0.14 -53.79
CA TYR A 253 -12.70 0.26 -55.23
C TYR A 253 -13.56 1.43 -55.74
N ILE A 254 -13.18 1.90 -56.96
CA ILE A 254 -13.98 2.79 -57.80
C ILE A 254 -14.03 2.11 -59.19
N LYS A 255 -15.23 1.78 -59.66
CA LYS A 255 -15.43 1.08 -60.93
C LYS A 255 -16.33 1.88 -61.82
N HIS A 256 -15.93 2.08 -63.10
CA HIS A 256 -16.80 2.67 -64.12
C HIS A 256 -17.63 1.56 -64.80
N GLU A 257 -18.94 1.70 -64.78
CA GLU A 257 -19.87 0.76 -65.33
C GLU A 257 -21.14 1.48 -65.78
N ASN A 258 -21.62 1.24 -67.01
CA ASN A 258 -22.88 1.81 -67.54
C ASN A 258 -23.01 3.35 -67.37
N GLN A 259 -21.97 4.10 -67.74
CA GLN A 259 -21.91 5.56 -67.59
C GLN A 259 -22.02 6.06 -66.13
N SER A 260 -21.64 5.28 -65.18
CA SER A 260 -21.62 5.60 -63.77
C SER A 260 -20.33 5.14 -63.09
N PHE A 261 -19.90 5.86 -62.05
CA PHE A 261 -18.87 5.39 -61.16
C PHE A 261 -19.50 4.80 -59.91
N HIS A 262 -19.24 3.53 -59.67
CA HIS A 262 -19.62 2.81 -58.45
C HIS A 262 -18.46 2.82 -57.48
N MET A 263 -18.68 3.28 -56.29
CA MET A 263 -17.69 3.44 -55.21
C MET A 263 -18.09 2.66 -54.01
N ILE A 264 -17.10 2.02 -53.36
CA ILE A 264 -17.23 1.39 -52.06
C ILE A 264 -16.04 1.81 -51.24
N TRP A 265 -16.25 2.09 -49.96
CA TRP A 265 -15.21 2.42 -49.00
C TRP A 265 -15.31 1.62 -47.69
N THR A 266 -14.26 1.71 -46.88
CA THR A 266 -14.24 1.06 -45.56
C THR A 266 -15.14 1.75 -44.60
N ARG A 267 -15.96 0.99 -43.86
CA ARG A 267 -16.76 1.53 -42.76
C ARG A 267 -15.83 2.11 -41.70
N ASN A 268 -16.15 3.32 -41.22
CA ASN A 268 -15.52 3.87 -40.03
C ASN A 268 -15.93 3.07 -38.77
N ARG A 269 -15.04 2.95 -37.77
CA ARG A 269 -15.29 2.17 -36.55
C ARG A 269 -15.24 3.03 -35.29
N GLU A 270 -15.00 4.32 -35.43
CA GLU A 270 -14.93 5.25 -34.31
C GLU A 270 -16.32 5.45 -33.68
N LYS A 271 -16.37 5.64 -32.39
CA LYS A 271 -17.60 5.78 -31.64
C LYS A 271 -18.23 7.19 -31.77
N ASP A 272 -17.41 8.16 -32.13
CA ASP A 272 -17.75 9.56 -32.34
C ASP A 272 -17.93 9.94 -33.81
N PHE A 273 -17.92 8.95 -34.71
CA PHE A 273 -18.23 9.18 -36.12
C PHE A 273 -19.46 10.05 -36.29
N ALA A 274 -19.32 11.20 -36.94
CA ALA A 274 -20.41 12.10 -37.26
C ALA A 274 -20.91 11.90 -38.70
N GLN A 275 -20.03 11.91 -39.70
CA GLN A 275 -20.46 11.81 -41.08
C GLN A 275 -19.37 11.41 -42.09
N TYR A 276 -19.79 10.83 -43.19
CA TYR A 276 -19.03 10.79 -44.45
C TYR A 276 -19.39 11.98 -45.31
N VAL A 277 -18.36 12.59 -45.92
CA VAL A 277 -18.55 13.61 -46.97
C VAL A 277 -17.76 13.20 -48.20
N LEU A 278 -18.47 12.95 -49.31
CA LEU A 278 -17.86 12.62 -50.58
C LEU A 278 -17.83 13.84 -51.47
N TYR A 279 -16.65 14.22 -51.90
CA TYR A 279 -16.47 15.30 -52.89
C TYR A 279 -16.06 14.72 -54.23
N GLY A 280 -16.52 15.37 -55.30
CA GLY A 280 -16.10 15.07 -56.68
C GLY A 280 -15.65 16.32 -57.44
N SER A 281 -14.64 16.17 -58.27
CA SER A 281 -14.18 17.18 -59.25
C SER A 281 -14.15 16.65 -60.65
N SER A 282 -14.52 17.44 -61.61
CA SER A 282 -14.43 17.11 -63.04
C SER A 282 -13.11 17.53 -63.68
N ASN A 283 -12.26 18.22 -62.98
CA ASN A 283 -10.97 18.74 -63.45
C ASN A 283 -9.80 18.01 -62.76
N ASP A 284 -8.65 17.97 -63.40
CA ASP A 284 -7.43 17.41 -62.82
C ASP A 284 -6.84 18.25 -61.68
N ASP A 285 -7.47 19.42 -61.42
CA ASP A 285 -7.13 20.29 -60.32
C ASP A 285 -8.30 20.33 -59.26
N THR A 286 -8.08 20.94 -58.14
CA THR A 286 -9.07 21.07 -57.09
C THR A 286 -10.09 22.18 -57.35
N THR A 287 -10.16 22.76 -58.54
CA THR A 287 -11.17 23.73 -58.92
C THR A 287 -12.47 23.03 -59.32
N GLY A 288 -13.59 23.54 -58.88
CA GLY A 288 -14.90 22.94 -59.17
C GLY A 288 -15.23 21.69 -58.34
N ILE A 289 -14.69 21.57 -57.12
CA ILE A 289 -15.08 20.55 -56.17
C ILE A 289 -16.54 20.74 -55.80
N THR A 290 -17.33 19.68 -55.93
CA THR A 290 -18.74 19.63 -55.52
C THR A 290 -18.92 18.53 -54.46
N GLU A 291 -19.77 18.80 -53.48
CA GLU A 291 -20.24 17.82 -52.52
C GLU A 291 -21.26 16.90 -53.19
N LEU A 292 -20.93 15.60 -53.22
CA LEU A 292 -21.76 14.59 -53.88
C LEU A 292 -22.62 13.82 -52.88
N LEU A 293 -22.10 13.60 -51.67
CA LEU A 293 -22.80 12.89 -50.61
C LEU A 293 -22.40 13.46 -49.25
N VAL A 294 -23.37 13.61 -48.38
CA VAL A 294 -23.19 13.73 -46.93
C VAL A 294 -24.06 12.66 -46.30
N SER A 295 -23.43 11.78 -45.51
CA SER A 295 -24.17 10.72 -44.82
C SER A 295 -23.72 10.63 -43.36
N ASN A 296 -24.70 10.66 -42.46
CA ASN A 296 -24.49 10.47 -41.01
C ASN A 296 -24.67 8.99 -40.61
N ASP A 297 -24.96 8.10 -41.58
CA ASP A 297 -24.99 6.64 -41.30
C ASP A 297 -23.62 6.03 -41.56
N VAL A 298 -23.00 5.52 -40.48
CA VAL A 298 -21.70 4.83 -40.55
C VAL A 298 -21.71 3.59 -41.44
N ASN A 299 -22.90 3.02 -41.73
CA ASN A 299 -23.06 1.87 -42.62
C ASN A 299 -23.20 2.25 -44.09
N ASP A 300 -23.39 3.53 -44.37
CA ASP A 300 -23.49 4.03 -45.74
C ASP A 300 -22.09 4.15 -46.36
N THR A 301 -21.65 3.07 -46.95
CA THR A 301 -20.26 2.88 -47.44
C THR A 301 -20.21 2.72 -48.97
N THR A 302 -21.29 3.14 -49.69
CA THR A 302 -21.40 3.04 -51.14
C THR A 302 -21.95 4.31 -51.74
N PHE A 303 -21.54 4.62 -52.96
CA PHE A 303 -22.10 5.72 -53.72
C PHE A 303 -22.03 5.42 -55.23
N ILE A 304 -23.03 5.91 -55.98
CA ILE A 304 -23.05 5.83 -57.42
C ILE A 304 -23.12 7.23 -58.01
N ASP A 305 -22.08 7.64 -58.72
CA ASP A 305 -22.10 8.91 -59.47
C ASP A 305 -22.56 8.60 -60.89
N GLU A 306 -23.75 9.04 -61.21
CA GLU A 306 -24.44 8.73 -62.44
C GLU A 306 -24.18 9.77 -63.57
N ASN A 307 -24.53 9.44 -64.81
CA ASN A 307 -24.47 10.32 -66.00
C ASN A 307 -23.04 10.80 -66.33
N ILE A 308 -22.09 9.91 -66.21
CA ILE A 308 -20.68 10.19 -66.56
C ILE A 308 -20.44 9.93 -68.02
N SER A 309 -20.04 10.96 -68.75
CA SER A 309 -19.70 10.85 -70.19
C SER A 309 -18.44 9.99 -70.38
N TRP A 310 -18.39 9.25 -71.50
CA TRP A 310 -17.20 8.55 -71.89
C TRP A 310 -15.98 9.48 -72.02
N GLY A 311 -14.84 9.08 -71.44
CA GLY A 311 -13.62 9.89 -71.44
C GLY A 311 -13.58 10.99 -70.40
N ALA A 312 -14.57 11.10 -69.52
CA ALA A 312 -14.57 12.05 -68.43
C ALA A 312 -13.57 11.61 -67.35
N HIS A 313 -12.78 12.55 -66.86
CA HIS A 313 -11.94 12.39 -65.65
C HIS A 313 -12.73 12.85 -64.44
N ARG A 314 -12.54 12.10 -63.32
CA ARG A 314 -13.13 12.41 -62.03
C ARG A 314 -12.13 12.19 -60.93
N ILE A 315 -12.03 13.15 -60.02
CA ILE A 315 -11.28 13.00 -58.73
C ILE A 315 -12.29 12.91 -57.63
N TYR A 316 -12.19 11.91 -56.80
CA TYR A 316 -13.06 11.74 -55.62
C TYR A 316 -12.24 11.83 -54.37
N THR A 317 -12.76 12.61 -53.41
CA THR A 317 -12.19 12.74 -52.08
C THR A 317 -13.25 12.36 -51.07
N LEU A 318 -12.93 11.35 -50.25
CA LEU A 318 -13.79 10.93 -49.14
C LEU A 318 -13.22 11.50 -47.85
N VAL A 319 -14.02 12.23 -47.12
CA VAL A 319 -13.70 12.80 -45.81
C VAL A 319 -14.57 12.13 -44.77
N THR A 320 -13.96 11.68 -43.69
CA THR A 320 -14.63 11.23 -42.46
C THR A 320 -14.57 12.39 -41.47
N ARG A 321 -15.66 12.63 -40.76
CA ARG A 321 -15.78 13.65 -39.69
C ARG A 321 -16.32 12.99 -38.44
N ASP A 322 -15.83 13.42 -37.30
CA ASP A 322 -16.26 13.18 -35.95
C ASP A 322 -16.98 14.37 -35.33
#